data_ae2d75b2db50acd65b456e3e6ae63d86
#
_entry.id   ae2d75b2db50acd65b456e3e6ae63d86
#
_cell.length_a   1.000
_cell.length_b   1.000
_cell.length_c   1.000
_cell.angle_alpha   90.00
_cell.angle_beta   90.00
_cell.angle_gamma   90.00
#
_symmetry.space_group_name_H-M   'P 1'
#
loop_
_entity.id
_entity.type
_entity.pdbx_description
1 polymer ?
#
loop_
_entity_poly.entity_id
_entity_poly.type
_entity_poly.pdbx_seq_one_letter_code
_entity_poly.pdbx_strand_id
1 'polypeptide(L)'
;MLRIENLSVAVNGKQILRNINMHIAPGEVHVLFGPNGTGKSTLLGAIMGFDRYEILEGKIYFKGQDITEAPCYERARMGIGMMIQRPPTIRGLTLRQMITICGASPEEVDKMAQWMGLSDFLDRSVNEGFSGGELKRSELLQLMAQKPDLLLLDEPESGV
;
A
#
# COMPACT_ATOMS: atom_id res chain seq x y z
N MET A 1 -13.40 -5.94 -9.22
CA MET A 1 -12.37 -5.95 -8.18
C MET A 1 -12.58 -4.82 -7.18
N LEU A 2 -12.32 -3.57 -7.55
CA LEU A 2 -12.60 -2.36 -6.74
C LEU A 2 -13.69 -1.53 -7.40
N ARG A 3 -14.67 -1.03 -6.61
CA ARG A 3 -15.70 -0.09 -7.05
C ARG A 3 -15.84 1.03 -6.03
N ILE A 4 -15.84 2.26 -6.50
CA ILE A 4 -16.00 3.47 -5.69
C ILE A 4 -17.18 4.24 -6.23
N GLU A 5 -18.09 4.65 -5.36
CA GLU A 5 -19.32 5.35 -5.70
C GLU A 5 -19.44 6.66 -4.91
N ASN A 6 -19.50 7.78 -5.61
CA ASN A 6 -19.74 9.14 -5.09
C ASN A 6 -18.82 9.51 -3.91
N LEU A 7 -17.57 9.01 -3.90
CA LEU A 7 -16.66 9.15 -2.78
C LEU A 7 -16.20 10.60 -2.61
N SER A 8 -16.42 11.16 -1.44
CA SER A 8 -15.90 12.45 -1.00
C SER A 8 -15.05 12.24 0.26
N VAL A 9 -13.84 12.79 0.27
CA VAL A 9 -12.85 12.56 1.34
C VAL A 9 -12.29 13.88 1.85
N ALA A 10 -12.17 14.01 3.18
CA ALA A 10 -11.50 15.11 3.84
C ALA A 10 -10.17 14.67 4.49
N VAL A 11 -9.27 15.64 4.65
CA VAL A 11 -8.01 15.51 5.39
C VAL A 11 -7.89 16.74 6.30
N ASN A 12 -7.77 16.50 7.61
CA ASN A 12 -7.74 17.55 8.62
C ASN A 12 -8.89 18.56 8.48
N GLY A 13 -10.10 18.07 8.26
CA GLY A 13 -11.32 18.87 8.11
C GLY A 13 -11.47 19.59 6.75
N LYS A 14 -10.51 19.46 5.84
CA LYS A 14 -10.59 20.04 4.49
C LYS A 14 -10.95 18.97 3.48
N GLN A 15 -12.04 19.15 2.77
CA GLN A 15 -12.43 18.25 1.67
C GLN A 15 -11.42 18.34 0.51
N ILE A 16 -10.83 17.21 0.16
CA ILE A 16 -9.84 17.05 -0.92
C ILE A 16 -10.43 16.36 -2.14
N LEU A 17 -11.18 15.27 -1.93
CA LEU A 17 -11.85 14.54 -3.00
C LEU A 17 -13.35 14.83 -2.97
N ARG A 18 -13.95 14.93 -4.17
CA ARG A 18 -15.37 15.22 -4.32
C ARG A 18 -15.98 14.32 -5.37
N ASN A 19 -17.00 13.55 -4.98
CA ASN A 19 -17.82 12.74 -5.88
C ASN A 19 -16.99 11.85 -6.84
N ILE A 20 -15.99 11.16 -6.31
CA ILE A 20 -15.15 10.25 -7.11
C ILE A 20 -15.93 8.97 -7.40
N ASN A 21 -15.97 8.61 -8.66
CA ASN A 21 -16.53 7.34 -9.13
C ASN A 21 -15.46 6.58 -9.91
N MET A 22 -15.24 5.31 -9.58
CA MET A 22 -14.20 4.48 -10.19
C MET A 22 -14.60 3.02 -10.16
N HIS A 23 -14.22 2.29 -11.20
CA HIS A 23 -14.35 0.85 -11.26
C HIS A 23 -13.05 0.26 -11.81
N ILE A 24 -12.50 -0.73 -11.11
CA ILE A 24 -11.30 -1.49 -11.53
C ILE A 24 -11.67 -2.96 -11.56
N ALA A 25 -11.60 -3.58 -12.73
CA ALA A 25 -11.81 -5.02 -12.89
C ALA A 25 -10.56 -5.83 -12.50
N PRO A 26 -10.67 -7.15 -12.27
CA PRO A 26 -9.50 -8.00 -12.06
C PRO A 26 -8.54 -7.94 -13.26
N GLY A 27 -7.24 -7.82 -12.99
CA GLY A 27 -6.19 -7.77 -14.01
C GLY A 27 -6.01 -6.42 -14.70
N GLU A 28 -6.78 -5.41 -14.35
CA GLU A 28 -6.59 -4.05 -14.88
C GLU A 28 -5.50 -3.28 -14.12
N VAL A 29 -4.81 -2.41 -14.85
CA VAL A 29 -3.87 -1.43 -14.31
C VAL A 29 -4.42 -0.03 -14.57
N HIS A 30 -4.67 0.70 -13.50
CA HIS A 30 -5.12 2.09 -13.58
C HIS A 30 -4.01 3.03 -13.11
N VAL A 31 -3.77 4.10 -13.86
CA VAL A 31 -2.76 5.11 -13.53
C VAL A 31 -3.45 6.43 -13.22
N LEU A 32 -3.14 6.99 -12.04
CA LEU A 32 -3.65 8.29 -11.61
C LEU A 32 -2.66 9.39 -12.01
N PHE A 33 -3.05 10.22 -12.96
CA PHE A 33 -2.26 11.37 -13.39
C PHE A 33 -2.79 12.68 -12.79
N GLY A 34 -1.90 13.60 -12.51
CA GLY A 34 -2.22 14.95 -12.08
C GLY A 34 -1.08 15.61 -11.30
N PRO A 35 -1.09 16.95 -11.16
CA PRO A 35 -0.11 17.68 -10.37
C PRO A 35 -0.08 17.24 -8.90
N ASN A 36 0.99 17.63 -8.18
CA ASN A 36 1.05 17.40 -6.75
C ASN A 36 -0.08 18.16 -6.04
N GLY A 37 -0.64 17.55 -4.99
CA GLY A 37 -1.74 18.14 -4.22
C GLY A 37 -3.15 17.92 -4.80
N THR A 38 -3.31 17.21 -5.92
CA THR A 38 -4.65 16.92 -6.51
C THR A 38 -5.43 15.82 -5.79
N GLY A 39 -4.84 15.15 -4.80
CA GLY A 39 -5.52 14.13 -4.02
C GLY A 39 -5.22 12.68 -4.42
N LYS A 40 -4.20 12.41 -5.26
CA LYS A 40 -3.81 11.04 -5.65
C LYS A 40 -3.54 10.16 -4.42
N SER A 41 -2.62 10.58 -3.55
CA SER A 41 -2.31 9.86 -2.30
C SER A 41 -3.49 9.81 -1.34
N THR A 42 -4.37 10.83 -1.36
CA THR A 42 -5.61 10.85 -0.58
C THR A 42 -6.56 9.73 -1.03
N LEU A 43 -6.69 9.53 -2.33
CA LEU A 43 -7.53 8.45 -2.86
C LEU A 43 -6.97 7.07 -2.49
N LEU A 44 -5.67 6.85 -2.69
CA LEU A 44 -5.02 5.58 -2.34
C LEU A 44 -5.13 5.29 -0.82
N GLY A 45 -4.87 6.31 0.02
CA GLY A 45 -4.98 6.16 1.47
C GLY A 45 -6.41 5.97 1.97
N ALA A 46 -7.41 6.58 1.32
CA ALA A 46 -8.82 6.35 1.61
C ALA A 46 -9.25 4.92 1.22
N ILE A 47 -8.77 4.39 0.08
CA ILE A 47 -8.98 2.99 -0.31
C ILE A 47 -8.32 2.04 0.69
N MET A 48 -7.13 2.38 1.20
CA MET A 48 -6.43 1.56 2.20
C MET A 48 -7.07 1.64 3.60
N GLY A 49 -7.86 2.69 3.88
CA GLY A 49 -8.56 2.87 5.16
C GLY A 49 -7.68 3.45 6.27
N PHE A 50 -6.77 4.36 5.92
CA PHE A 50 -6.00 5.09 6.94
C PHE A 50 -6.85 6.15 7.62
N ASP A 51 -6.84 6.19 8.95
CA ASP A 51 -7.69 7.04 9.80
C ASP A 51 -7.62 8.55 9.50
N ARG A 52 -6.51 9.02 8.94
CA ARG A 52 -6.34 10.43 8.57
C ARG A 52 -7.21 10.87 7.39
N TYR A 53 -7.79 9.93 6.63
CA TYR A 53 -8.66 10.19 5.49
C TYR A 53 -10.11 9.93 5.87
N GLU A 54 -10.84 11.00 6.17
CA GLU A 54 -12.23 10.95 6.57
C GLU A 54 -13.14 10.83 5.34
N ILE A 55 -13.90 9.75 5.25
CA ILE A 55 -14.91 9.58 4.21
C ILE A 55 -16.14 10.37 4.63
N LEU A 56 -16.47 11.42 3.88
CA LEU A 56 -17.63 12.27 4.13
C LEU A 56 -18.89 11.70 3.49
N GLU A 57 -18.75 11.14 2.29
CA GLU A 57 -19.84 10.59 1.49
C GLU A 57 -19.34 9.48 0.58
N GLY A 58 -20.25 8.67 0.11
CA GLY A 58 -19.99 7.62 -0.87
C GLY A 58 -19.59 6.29 -0.25
N LYS A 59 -19.20 5.35 -1.11
CA LYS A 59 -18.90 3.98 -0.71
C LYS A 59 -17.72 3.40 -1.47
N ILE A 60 -17.00 2.50 -0.81
CA ILE A 60 -15.89 1.72 -1.37
C ILE A 60 -16.25 0.24 -1.26
N TYR A 61 -16.24 -0.46 -2.40
CA TYR A 61 -16.47 -1.89 -2.45
C TYR A 61 -15.22 -2.61 -2.96
N PHE A 62 -14.82 -3.67 -2.28
CA PHE A 62 -13.76 -4.54 -2.70
C PHE A 62 -14.26 -6.00 -2.79
N LYS A 63 -14.06 -6.63 -3.94
CA LYS A 63 -14.59 -8.00 -4.23
C LYS A 63 -16.10 -8.14 -3.94
N GLY A 64 -16.87 -7.07 -4.16
CA GLY A 64 -18.31 -7.04 -3.92
C GLY A 64 -18.74 -6.73 -2.48
N GLN A 65 -17.82 -6.66 -1.54
CA GLN A 65 -18.07 -6.32 -0.14
C GLN A 65 -17.91 -4.83 0.09
N ASP A 66 -18.82 -4.19 0.82
CA ASP A 66 -18.69 -2.81 1.30
C ASP A 66 -17.60 -2.77 2.38
N ILE A 67 -16.53 -2.01 2.11
CA ILE A 67 -15.38 -1.85 3.01
C ILE A 67 -15.24 -0.42 3.52
N THR A 68 -16.25 0.42 3.31
CA THR A 68 -16.19 1.86 3.61
C THR A 68 -15.75 2.14 5.04
N GLU A 69 -16.31 1.42 6.00
CA GLU A 69 -15.99 1.56 7.42
C GLU A 69 -14.95 0.54 7.94
N ALA A 70 -14.48 -0.36 7.08
CA ALA A 70 -13.51 -1.37 7.48
C ALA A 70 -12.14 -0.71 7.78
N PRO A 71 -11.49 -1.01 8.90
CA PRO A 71 -10.19 -0.45 9.25
C PRO A 71 -9.09 -1.00 8.34
N CYS A 72 -7.97 -0.28 8.26
CA CYS A 72 -6.82 -0.60 7.39
C CYS A 72 -6.36 -2.06 7.50
N TYR A 73 -6.26 -2.61 8.72
CA TYR A 73 -5.79 -3.99 8.93
C TYR A 73 -6.75 -5.06 8.37
N GLU A 74 -8.06 -4.80 8.38
CA GLU A 74 -9.04 -5.69 7.76
C GLU A 74 -8.93 -5.65 6.24
N ARG A 75 -8.81 -4.44 5.65
CA ARG A 75 -8.62 -4.28 4.21
C ARG A 75 -7.33 -4.95 3.73
N ALA A 76 -6.24 -4.87 4.52
CA ALA A 76 -5.01 -5.60 4.24
C ALA A 76 -5.24 -7.13 4.23
N ARG A 77 -5.98 -7.66 5.20
CA ARG A 77 -6.34 -9.10 5.26
C ARG A 77 -7.24 -9.55 4.10
N MET A 78 -8.06 -8.65 3.57
CA MET A 78 -8.89 -8.93 2.38
C MET A 78 -8.07 -9.01 1.09
N GLY A 79 -6.78 -8.59 1.12
CA GLY A 79 -5.87 -8.63 -0.01
C GLY A 79 -5.60 -7.28 -0.66
N ILE A 80 -5.75 -6.16 0.06
CA ILE A 80 -5.30 -4.84 -0.41
C ILE A 80 -3.90 -4.57 0.13
N GLY A 81 -2.92 -4.37 -0.76
CA GLY A 81 -1.55 -3.97 -0.42
C GLY A 81 -1.27 -2.54 -0.87
N MET A 82 -0.47 -1.82 -0.09
CA MET A 82 -0.10 -0.46 -0.45
C MET A 82 1.38 -0.20 -0.24
N MET A 83 2.02 0.36 -1.26
CA MET A 83 3.36 0.93 -1.18
C MET A 83 3.21 2.42 -0.83
N ILE A 84 3.81 2.84 0.28
CA ILE A 84 3.73 4.21 0.76
C ILE A 84 5.00 5.00 0.40
N GLN A 85 4.87 6.31 0.26
CA GLN A 85 5.97 7.18 -0.17
C GLN A 85 7.14 7.20 0.84
N ARG A 86 6.85 7.03 2.15
CA ARG A 86 7.84 7.02 3.23
C ARG A 86 7.55 5.89 4.21
N PRO A 87 8.12 4.70 3.98
CA PRO A 87 7.92 3.58 4.87
C PRO A 87 8.60 3.82 6.23
N PRO A 88 7.99 3.40 7.33
CA PRO A 88 8.58 3.56 8.66
C PRO A 88 9.80 2.65 8.86
N THR A 89 10.71 3.07 9.72
CA THR A 89 11.76 2.19 10.28
C THR A 89 11.19 1.43 11.46
N ILE A 90 11.35 0.11 11.48
CA ILE A 90 10.87 -0.74 12.58
C ILE A 90 12.08 -1.39 13.25
N ARG A 91 12.48 -0.83 14.39
CA ARG A 91 13.61 -1.36 15.18
C ARG A 91 13.22 -2.64 15.91
N GLY A 92 14.17 -3.57 15.99
CA GLY A 92 13.96 -4.85 16.70
C GLY A 92 13.19 -5.90 15.90
N LEU A 93 12.74 -5.57 14.69
CA LEU A 93 12.16 -6.52 13.74
C LEU A 93 13.04 -6.56 12.50
N THR A 94 13.59 -7.72 12.17
CA THR A 94 14.45 -7.88 10.99
C THR A 94 13.62 -7.93 9.71
N LEU A 95 14.24 -7.57 8.57
CA LEU A 95 13.60 -7.67 7.26
C LEU A 95 13.13 -9.11 6.97
N ARG A 96 13.95 -10.13 7.34
CA ARG A 96 13.59 -11.54 7.24
C ARG A 96 12.30 -11.85 7.99
N GLN A 97 12.21 -11.43 9.24
CA GLN A 97 11.01 -11.64 10.07
C GLN A 97 9.78 -10.94 9.47
N MET A 98 9.95 -9.71 8.99
CA MET A 98 8.86 -8.96 8.36
C MET A 98 8.33 -9.68 7.13
N ILE A 99 9.20 -10.13 6.22
CA ILE A 99 8.80 -10.84 5.00
C ILE A 99 8.07 -12.15 5.35
N THR A 100 8.54 -12.85 6.39
CA THR A 100 7.87 -14.07 6.90
C THR A 100 6.48 -13.75 7.47
N ILE A 101 6.34 -12.66 8.24
CA ILE A 101 5.04 -12.18 8.75
C ILE A 101 4.10 -11.83 7.60
N CYS A 102 4.62 -11.28 6.50
CA CYS A 102 3.85 -10.98 5.29
C CYS A 102 3.38 -12.24 4.53
N GLY A 103 3.90 -13.43 4.87
CA GLY A 103 3.39 -14.69 4.35
C GLY A 103 4.37 -15.53 3.52
N ALA A 104 5.63 -15.09 3.35
CA ALA A 104 6.63 -15.88 2.63
C ALA A 104 7.18 -17.03 3.50
N SER A 105 7.42 -18.20 2.88
CA SER A 105 8.17 -19.28 3.53
C SER A 105 9.65 -18.92 3.67
N PRO A 106 10.41 -19.58 4.57
CA PRO A 106 11.84 -19.32 4.73
C PRO A 106 12.63 -19.42 3.41
N GLU A 107 12.31 -20.41 2.57
CA GLU A 107 12.97 -20.58 1.28
C GLU A 107 12.58 -19.49 0.26
N GLU A 108 11.33 -19.01 0.31
CA GLU A 108 10.87 -17.88 -0.51
C GLU A 108 11.60 -16.59 -0.11
N VAL A 109 11.80 -16.35 1.21
CA VAL A 109 12.48 -15.14 1.72
C VAL A 109 13.86 -14.97 1.08
N ASP A 110 14.69 -16.02 1.11
CA ASP A 110 16.06 -15.94 0.58
C ASP A 110 16.07 -15.73 -0.94
N LYS A 111 15.21 -16.42 -1.68
CA LYS A 111 15.09 -16.27 -3.14
C LYS A 111 14.61 -14.85 -3.53
N MET A 112 13.59 -14.35 -2.84
CA MET A 112 13.03 -13.02 -3.11
C MET A 112 14.05 -11.93 -2.76
N ALA A 113 14.76 -12.06 -1.62
CA ALA A 113 15.80 -11.12 -1.23
C ALA A 113 16.98 -11.12 -2.22
N GLN A 114 17.40 -12.28 -2.70
CA GLN A 114 18.43 -12.39 -3.72
C GLN A 114 18.01 -11.69 -5.01
N TRP A 115 16.78 -11.91 -5.46
CA TRP A 115 16.25 -11.28 -6.68
C TRP A 115 16.18 -9.75 -6.56
N MET A 116 15.84 -9.24 -5.37
CA MET A 116 15.77 -7.80 -5.08
C MET A 116 17.13 -7.17 -4.72
N GLY A 117 18.23 -7.95 -4.61
CA GLY A 117 19.52 -7.45 -4.15
C GLY A 117 19.51 -6.99 -2.69
N LEU A 118 18.77 -7.70 -1.83
CA LEU A 118 18.59 -7.37 -0.42
C LEU A 118 19.06 -8.49 0.53
N SER A 119 19.84 -9.47 0.04
CA SER A 119 20.33 -10.59 0.86
C SER A 119 21.12 -10.13 2.09
N ASP A 120 21.97 -9.10 1.96
CA ASP A 120 22.79 -8.57 3.05
C ASP A 120 21.99 -7.71 4.06
N PHE A 121 20.71 -7.48 3.78
CA PHE A 121 19.82 -6.66 4.61
C PHE A 121 18.84 -7.50 5.42
N LEU A 122 18.73 -8.80 5.16
CA LEU A 122 17.73 -9.68 5.78
C LEU A 122 17.78 -9.68 7.30
N ASP A 123 18.96 -9.59 7.88
CA ASP A 123 19.16 -9.64 9.34
C ASP A 123 19.28 -8.26 10.00
N ARG A 124 19.06 -7.19 9.21
CA ARG A 124 18.96 -5.81 9.72
C ARG A 124 17.53 -5.47 10.10
N SER A 125 17.36 -4.51 11.02
CA SER A 125 16.04 -3.93 11.31
C SER A 125 15.41 -3.37 10.04
N VAL A 126 14.10 -3.54 9.89
CA VAL A 126 13.34 -3.07 8.74
C VAL A 126 13.60 -1.59 8.47
N ASN A 127 14.14 -1.28 7.30
CA ASN A 127 14.39 0.07 6.80
C ASN A 127 15.44 0.88 7.61
N GLU A 128 16.18 0.28 8.54
CA GLU A 128 17.21 0.98 9.33
C GLU A 128 18.50 1.13 8.51
N GLY A 129 18.85 2.38 8.17
CA GLY A 129 20.06 2.69 7.42
C GLY A 129 20.01 2.28 5.93
N PHE A 130 18.82 2.05 5.38
CA PHE A 130 18.65 1.74 3.96
C PHE A 130 18.69 3.04 3.14
N SER A 131 19.33 2.98 1.97
CA SER A 131 19.25 4.03 0.96
C SER A 131 17.83 4.11 0.37
N GLY A 132 17.51 5.19 -0.35
CA GLY A 132 16.19 5.36 -0.98
C GLY A 132 15.79 4.18 -1.87
N GLY A 133 16.71 3.68 -2.69
CA GLY A 133 16.45 2.52 -3.55
C GLY A 133 16.28 1.21 -2.77
N GLU A 134 17.04 1.00 -1.68
CA GLU A 134 16.90 -0.17 -0.81
C GLU A 134 15.58 -0.15 -0.04
N LEU A 135 15.14 1.02 0.42
CA LEU A 135 13.81 1.21 1.04
C LEU A 135 12.69 0.78 0.10
N LYS A 136 12.72 1.25 -1.15
CA LYS A 136 11.71 0.90 -2.17
C LYS A 136 11.71 -0.60 -2.48
N ARG A 137 12.88 -1.21 -2.66
CA ARG A 137 12.99 -2.65 -2.89
C ARG A 137 12.52 -3.45 -1.68
N SER A 138 12.83 -3.01 -0.46
CA SER A 138 12.38 -3.63 0.79
C SER A 138 10.85 -3.61 0.89
N GLU A 139 10.22 -2.49 0.58
CA GLU A 139 8.77 -2.33 0.62
C GLU A 139 8.08 -3.20 -0.46
N LEU A 140 8.62 -3.18 -1.68
CA LEU A 140 8.12 -4.03 -2.76
C LEU A 140 8.25 -5.52 -2.41
N LEU A 141 9.35 -5.93 -1.78
CA LEU A 141 9.58 -7.29 -1.32
C LEU A 141 8.53 -7.73 -0.30
N GLN A 142 8.19 -6.86 0.66
CA GLN A 142 7.13 -7.12 1.65
C GLN A 142 5.76 -7.26 0.97
N LEU A 143 5.43 -6.39 0.01
CA LEU A 143 4.19 -6.48 -0.75
C LEU A 143 4.09 -7.75 -1.60
N MET A 144 5.20 -8.14 -2.23
CA MET A 144 5.24 -9.40 -3.00
C MET A 144 5.01 -10.63 -2.10
N ALA A 145 5.58 -10.61 -0.87
CA ALA A 145 5.35 -11.66 0.11
C ALA A 145 3.89 -11.73 0.57
N GLN A 146 3.23 -10.58 0.69
CA GLN A 146 1.82 -10.48 1.06
C GLN A 146 0.89 -11.00 -0.03
N LYS A 147 1.33 -11.03 -1.32
CA LYS A 147 0.55 -11.48 -2.48
C LYS A 147 -0.83 -10.80 -2.56
N PRO A 148 -0.93 -9.48 -2.55
CA PRO A 148 -2.21 -8.79 -2.55
C PRO A 148 -2.97 -8.98 -3.86
N ASP A 149 -4.30 -8.95 -3.80
CA ASP A 149 -5.18 -8.98 -4.99
C ASP A 149 -5.33 -7.60 -5.64
N LEU A 150 -5.21 -6.53 -4.83
CA LEU A 150 -5.17 -5.14 -5.27
C LEU A 150 -3.91 -4.47 -4.73
N LEU A 151 -3.10 -3.93 -5.62
CA LEU A 151 -1.88 -3.22 -5.26
C LEU A 151 -2.05 -1.71 -5.51
N LEU A 152 -1.85 -0.92 -4.46
CA LEU A 152 -1.87 0.53 -4.49
C LEU A 152 -0.44 1.07 -4.43
N LEU A 153 0.01 1.76 -5.48
CA LEU A 153 1.37 2.29 -5.58
C LEU A 153 1.34 3.82 -5.58
N ASP A 154 1.92 4.44 -4.55
CA ASP A 154 2.05 5.90 -4.44
C ASP A 154 3.48 6.33 -4.81
N GLU A 155 3.66 6.86 -6.01
CA GLU A 155 4.94 7.29 -6.58
C GLU A 155 6.07 6.25 -6.45
N PRO A 156 5.91 5.05 -7.00
CA PRO A 156 6.87 3.95 -6.80
C PRO A 156 8.29 4.26 -7.29
N GLU A 157 8.45 5.17 -8.23
CA GLU A 157 9.73 5.61 -8.81
C GLU A 157 10.35 6.83 -8.12
N SER A 158 9.66 7.49 -7.18
CA SER A 158 10.19 8.68 -6.51
C SER A 158 11.37 8.31 -5.59
N GLY A 159 12.53 8.94 -5.81
CA GLY A 159 13.74 8.74 -4.99
C GLY A 159 14.65 7.60 -5.44
N VAL A 160 14.53 7.14 -6.67
CA VAL A 160 15.47 6.23 -7.34
C VAL A 160 16.43 7.02 -8.23
#